data_ad4ba18752b62bc9706ebc13fe4e5bb8
#
_entry.id   ad4ba18752b62bc9706ebc13fe4e5bb8
#
_cell.length_a   1.000
_cell.length_b   1.000
_cell.length_c   1.000
_cell.angle_alpha   90.00
_cell.angle_beta   90.00
_cell.angle_gamma   90.00
#
_symmetry.space_group_name_H-M   'P 1'
#
loop_
_entity.id
_entity.type
_entity.pdbx_description
1 polymer ?
#
loop_
_entity_poly.entity_id
_entity_poly.type
_entity_poly.pdbx_seq_one_letter_code
_entity_poly.pdbx_strand_id
1 'polypeptide(L)'
;MIIKLKHLKQGSIYLKTINEVVESGKCTGCAACANICARNSIKMMPNDEGFYYPKIIESCVNCGSCLNVCPILQKKQGDKKKSISYAYYSEINSKFGRSSSSGVFEVIARHVIDNGGVVCGAAFDANWNVRHTIVDSVDDIKLLCTSKYVQSFIEEDLYKKIYKISKEKIVLFAGTP
;
A
#
# COMPACT_ATOMS: atom_id res chain seq x y z
N MET A 1 2.94 -16.83 -25.82
CA MET A 1 4.29 -16.55 -25.32
C MET A 1 4.44 -17.23 -23.95
N ILE A 2 5.11 -18.37 -23.92
CA ILE A 2 5.27 -19.19 -22.70
C ILE A 2 6.45 -18.61 -21.92
N ILE A 3 6.16 -17.98 -20.77
CA ILE A 3 7.21 -17.50 -19.86
C ILE A 3 7.75 -18.72 -19.11
N LYS A 4 8.98 -19.13 -19.42
CA LYS A 4 9.72 -20.15 -18.67
C LYS A 4 9.99 -19.66 -17.25
N LEU A 5 9.36 -20.27 -16.26
CA LEU A 5 9.69 -20.15 -14.85
C LEU A 5 11.12 -20.66 -14.62
N LYS A 6 12.06 -19.78 -14.32
CA LYS A 6 13.43 -20.14 -13.92
C LYS A 6 13.40 -20.74 -12.50
N HIS A 7 14.07 -21.86 -12.35
CA HIS A 7 14.23 -22.69 -11.16
C HIS A 7 14.43 -21.91 -9.85
N LEU A 8 13.51 -22.12 -8.91
CA LEU A 8 13.71 -21.86 -7.49
C LEU A 8 14.39 -23.12 -6.88
N LYS A 9 15.56 -22.91 -6.26
CA LYS A 9 16.36 -23.99 -5.63
C LYS A 9 15.66 -24.56 -4.40
N GLN A 10 15.77 -25.85 -4.26
CA GLN A 10 15.46 -26.81 -3.18
C GLN A 10 14.81 -26.23 -1.90
N GLY A 11 13.59 -26.72 -1.60
CA GLY A 11 12.82 -26.43 -0.39
C GLY A 11 11.57 -25.60 -0.63
N SER A 12 11.27 -25.21 -1.85
CA SER A 12 10.16 -24.33 -2.22
C SER A 12 8.85 -25.14 -2.24
N ILE A 13 8.01 -24.95 -1.24
CA ILE A 13 6.58 -25.27 -1.33
C ILE A 13 6.07 -24.52 -2.57
N TYR A 14 5.54 -25.25 -3.54
CA TYR A 14 4.95 -24.68 -4.75
C TYR A 14 3.65 -23.98 -4.34
N LEU A 15 3.72 -22.68 -4.07
CA LEU A 15 2.54 -21.88 -3.77
C LEU A 15 1.65 -21.85 -5.02
N LYS A 16 0.45 -22.41 -4.93
CA LYS A 16 -0.53 -22.43 -6.02
C LYS A 16 -1.34 -21.13 -6.06
N THR A 17 -1.59 -20.55 -4.88
CA THR A 17 -2.45 -19.39 -4.71
C THR A 17 -1.96 -18.45 -3.61
N ILE A 18 -2.52 -17.23 -3.55
CA ILE A 18 -2.20 -16.26 -2.51
C ILE A 18 -2.69 -16.70 -1.12
N ASN A 19 -3.66 -17.62 -1.03
CA ASN A 19 -4.14 -18.14 0.26
C ASN A 19 -3.00 -18.80 1.06
N GLU A 20 -2.07 -19.46 0.38
CA GLU A 20 -0.93 -20.10 1.04
C GLU A 20 0.01 -19.09 1.70
N VAL A 21 0.09 -17.87 1.16
CA VAL A 21 0.82 -16.76 1.82
C VAL A 21 0.08 -16.31 3.09
N VAL A 22 -1.25 -16.28 3.06
CA VAL A 22 -2.08 -15.97 4.24
C VAL A 22 -1.90 -17.03 5.31
N GLU A 23 -2.05 -18.30 4.95
CA GLU A 23 -1.91 -19.46 5.85
C GLU A 23 -0.52 -19.55 6.49
N SER A 24 0.53 -19.06 5.79
CA SER A 24 1.88 -18.99 6.36
C SER A 24 2.06 -17.90 7.42
N GLY A 25 1.05 -17.07 7.70
CA GLY A 25 1.11 -15.95 8.63
C GLY A 25 1.99 -14.77 8.18
N LYS A 26 2.43 -14.75 6.91
CA LYS A 26 3.34 -13.71 6.39
C LYS A 26 2.64 -12.62 5.59
N CYS A 27 1.35 -12.80 5.33
CA CYS A 27 0.58 -11.80 4.58
C CYS A 27 0.47 -10.49 5.37
N THR A 28 0.77 -9.37 4.72
CA THR A 28 0.68 -8.02 5.32
C THR A 28 -0.63 -7.32 5.01
N GLY A 29 -1.57 -7.95 4.29
CA GLY A 29 -2.84 -7.35 3.93
C GLY A 29 -2.75 -6.16 2.96
N CYS A 30 -1.66 -6.03 2.21
CA CYS A 30 -1.38 -4.87 1.35
C CYS A 30 -2.28 -4.73 0.12
N ALA A 31 -3.20 -5.66 -0.13
CA ALA A 31 -4.15 -5.70 -1.25
C ALA A 31 -3.54 -5.67 -2.67
N ALA A 32 -2.22 -5.80 -2.85
CA ALA A 32 -1.60 -5.81 -4.18
C ALA A 32 -2.15 -6.96 -5.05
N CYS A 33 -2.39 -8.13 -4.46
CA CYS A 33 -2.95 -9.30 -5.13
C CYS A 33 -4.40 -9.06 -5.61
N ALA A 34 -5.22 -8.37 -4.84
CA ALA A 34 -6.59 -8.00 -5.23
C ALA A 34 -6.58 -6.99 -6.38
N ASN A 35 -5.73 -5.96 -6.29
CA ASN A 35 -5.62 -4.91 -7.29
C ASN A 35 -5.09 -5.41 -8.66
N ILE A 36 -4.18 -6.40 -8.68
CA ILE A 36 -3.65 -6.96 -9.93
C ILE A 36 -4.60 -7.96 -10.59
N CYS A 37 -5.57 -8.51 -9.86
CA CYS A 37 -6.41 -9.57 -10.36
C CYS A 37 -7.34 -9.09 -11.48
N ALA A 38 -7.04 -9.47 -12.74
CA ALA A 38 -7.83 -9.09 -13.91
C ALA A 38 -9.27 -9.68 -13.89
N ARG A 39 -9.47 -10.77 -13.13
CA ARG A 39 -10.78 -11.41 -12.96
C ARG A 39 -11.55 -10.90 -11.74
N ASN A 40 -10.97 -9.98 -10.96
CA ASN A 40 -11.50 -9.53 -9.67
C ASN A 40 -11.86 -10.69 -8.71
N SER A 41 -11.12 -11.81 -8.83
CA SER A 41 -11.36 -13.05 -8.09
C SER A 41 -10.73 -13.05 -6.70
N ILE A 42 -10.17 -11.93 -6.24
CA ILE A 42 -9.57 -11.79 -4.92
C ILE A 42 -10.25 -10.64 -4.21
N LYS A 43 -10.89 -10.93 -3.08
CA LYS A 43 -11.55 -9.95 -2.22
C LYS A 43 -10.77 -9.81 -0.92
N MET A 44 -10.60 -8.57 -0.45
CA MET A 44 -10.05 -8.32 0.88
C MET A 44 -11.16 -8.46 1.91
N MET A 45 -11.05 -9.46 2.78
CA MET A 45 -12.06 -9.80 3.79
C MET A 45 -11.45 -9.68 5.19
N PRO A 46 -12.19 -9.13 6.17
CA PRO A 46 -11.72 -9.11 7.55
C PRO A 46 -11.69 -10.54 8.13
N ASN A 47 -10.68 -10.82 8.94
CA ASN A 47 -10.65 -12.00 9.82
C ASN A 47 -11.38 -11.70 11.14
N ASP A 48 -11.38 -12.66 12.06
CA ASP A 48 -12.06 -12.54 13.37
C ASP A 48 -11.48 -11.41 14.25
N GLU A 49 -10.24 -10.99 13.99
CA GLU A 49 -9.57 -9.88 14.66
C GLU A 49 -9.78 -8.52 13.94
N GLY A 50 -10.49 -8.52 12.81
CA GLY A 50 -10.77 -7.32 12.01
C GLY A 50 -9.68 -6.94 11.00
N PHE A 51 -8.63 -7.75 10.81
CA PHE A 51 -7.60 -7.50 9.80
C PHE A 51 -8.03 -8.02 8.42
N TYR A 52 -7.82 -7.21 7.38
CA TYR A 52 -8.16 -7.58 6.02
C TYR A 52 -7.10 -8.48 5.38
N TYR A 53 -7.55 -9.64 4.91
CA TYR A 53 -6.73 -10.59 4.15
C TYR A 53 -7.39 -10.95 2.81
N PRO A 54 -6.58 -11.31 1.78
CA PRO A 54 -7.12 -11.72 0.49
C PRO A 54 -7.81 -13.09 0.61
N LYS A 55 -9.02 -13.17 0.07
CA LYS A 55 -9.78 -14.41 -0.10
C LYS A 55 -10.08 -14.61 -1.56
N ILE A 56 -9.79 -15.80 -2.08
CA ILE A 56 -10.07 -16.18 -3.46
C ILE A 56 -11.53 -16.63 -3.58
N ILE A 57 -12.23 -16.14 -4.61
CA ILE A 57 -13.58 -16.55 -4.99
C ILE A 57 -13.56 -17.44 -6.24
N GLU A 58 -14.69 -18.09 -6.56
CA GLU A 58 -14.83 -19.13 -7.59
C GLU A 58 -14.35 -18.75 -9.01
N SER A 59 -14.33 -17.46 -9.36
CA SER A 59 -13.89 -17.00 -10.69
C SER A 59 -12.38 -17.06 -10.94
N CYS A 60 -11.58 -17.60 -10.00
CA CYS A 60 -10.13 -17.70 -10.11
C CYS A 60 -9.71 -18.72 -11.17
N VAL A 61 -8.82 -18.28 -12.07
CA VAL A 61 -8.25 -19.12 -13.15
C VAL A 61 -6.80 -19.56 -12.87
N ASN A 62 -6.31 -19.41 -11.66
CA ASN A 62 -4.97 -19.81 -11.22
C ASN A 62 -3.81 -19.28 -12.09
N CYS A 63 -3.94 -18.05 -12.61
CA CYS A 63 -2.93 -17.45 -13.50
C CYS A 63 -1.62 -17.05 -12.81
N GLY A 64 -1.55 -17.03 -11.48
CA GLY A 64 -0.36 -16.71 -10.68
C GLY A 64 0.00 -15.20 -10.60
N SER A 65 -0.76 -14.28 -11.22
CA SER A 65 -0.47 -12.85 -11.20
C SER A 65 -0.39 -12.28 -9.78
N CYS A 66 -1.22 -12.78 -8.87
CA CYS A 66 -1.23 -12.38 -7.46
C CYS A 66 0.07 -12.76 -6.71
N LEU A 67 0.70 -13.87 -7.08
CA LEU A 67 1.99 -14.30 -6.51
C LEU A 67 3.13 -13.43 -7.03
N ASN A 68 3.07 -13.04 -8.31
CA ASN A 68 4.12 -12.23 -8.95
C ASN A 68 4.21 -10.81 -8.39
N VAL A 69 3.15 -10.27 -7.80
CA VAL A 69 3.15 -8.92 -7.20
C VAL A 69 3.27 -8.94 -5.68
N CYS A 70 3.27 -10.12 -5.06
CA CYS A 70 3.30 -10.23 -3.61
C CYS A 70 4.66 -9.80 -3.05
N PRO A 71 4.74 -8.74 -2.22
CA PRO A 71 6.01 -8.24 -1.70
C PRO A 71 6.71 -9.28 -0.80
N ILE A 72 5.95 -10.17 -0.16
CA ILE A 72 6.50 -11.25 0.67
C ILE A 72 7.26 -12.28 -0.17
N LEU A 73 6.79 -12.55 -1.39
CA LEU A 73 7.41 -13.51 -2.30
C LEU A 73 8.51 -12.87 -3.15
N GLN A 74 8.44 -11.56 -3.40
CA GLN A 74 9.36 -10.78 -4.23
C GLN A 74 10.47 -10.10 -3.40
N LYS A 75 10.93 -10.72 -2.31
CA LYS A 75 12.00 -10.15 -1.48
C LYS A 75 13.21 -9.78 -2.34
N LYS A 76 13.35 -8.50 -2.69
CA LYS A 76 14.60 -7.95 -3.17
C LYS A 76 15.55 -7.86 -1.98
N GLN A 77 16.71 -8.51 -2.07
CA GLN A 77 17.80 -8.18 -1.15
C GLN A 77 18.13 -6.71 -1.38
N GLY A 78 17.78 -5.86 -0.41
CA GLY A 78 18.17 -4.46 -0.45
C GLY A 78 19.69 -4.36 -0.43
N ASP A 79 20.26 -3.50 -1.28
CA ASP A 79 21.66 -3.10 -1.17
C ASP A 79 21.88 -2.56 0.25
N LYS A 80 22.90 -3.10 0.94
CA LYS A 80 23.35 -2.60 2.24
C LYS A 80 24.09 -1.26 2.05
N LYS A 81 23.40 -0.24 1.56
CA LYS A 81 23.92 1.12 1.54
C LYS A 81 23.98 1.66 2.96
N LYS A 82 25.07 2.35 3.32
CA LYS A 82 25.12 3.10 4.58
C LYS A 82 23.97 4.12 4.56
N SER A 83 23.05 4.02 5.52
CA SER A 83 21.99 5.00 5.69
C SER A 83 22.54 6.21 6.46
N ILE A 84 22.16 7.41 6.03
CA ILE A 84 22.41 8.65 6.77
C ILE A 84 21.08 8.99 7.45
N SER A 85 21.14 9.21 8.76
CA SER A 85 19.97 9.60 9.56
C SER A 85 19.97 11.11 9.78
N TYR A 86 18.81 11.74 9.61
CA TYR A 86 18.61 13.17 9.86
C TYR A 86 17.55 13.36 10.93
N ALA A 87 17.78 14.29 11.84
CA ALA A 87 16.74 14.82 12.70
C ALA A 87 16.08 15.99 12.00
N TYR A 88 14.76 15.98 11.93
CA TYR A 88 13.97 17.03 11.28
C TYR A 88 12.85 17.51 12.20
N TYR A 89 12.63 18.80 12.21
CA TYR A 89 11.55 19.48 12.90
C TYR A 89 10.93 20.54 11.98
N SER A 90 9.61 20.53 11.84
CA SER A 90 8.89 21.52 11.01
C SER A 90 8.36 22.65 11.88
N GLU A 91 8.74 23.89 11.58
CA GLU A 91 8.20 25.08 12.24
C GLU A 91 6.71 25.29 11.94
N ILE A 92 6.20 24.76 10.82
CA ILE A 92 4.79 24.81 10.45
C ILE A 92 3.94 24.08 11.49
N ASN A 93 4.43 22.97 12.05
CA ASN A 93 3.71 22.18 13.06
C ASN A 93 3.66 22.87 14.43
N SER A 94 4.63 23.68 14.77
CA SER A 94 4.63 24.43 16.04
C SER A 94 3.47 25.41 16.15
N LYS A 95 2.99 25.92 15.00
CA LYS A 95 1.87 26.86 14.93
C LYS A 95 0.49 26.19 14.89
N PHE A 96 0.39 24.93 14.47
CA PHE A 96 -0.90 24.31 14.18
C PHE A 96 -1.23 23.03 14.95
N GLY A 97 -0.27 22.42 15.67
CA GLY A 97 -0.51 21.28 16.57
C GLY A 97 -1.19 20.04 15.92
N ARG A 98 -1.14 19.90 14.60
CA ARG A 98 -1.97 18.97 13.85
C ARG A 98 -1.26 17.68 13.40
N SER A 99 0.05 17.59 13.58
CA SER A 99 0.80 16.39 13.19
C SER A 99 1.11 15.53 14.40
N SER A 100 0.95 14.21 14.27
CA SER A 100 1.29 13.24 15.32
C SER A 100 2.79 13.00 15.47
N SER A 101 3.63 13.62 14.62
CA SER A 101 5.08 13.46 14.60
C SER A 101 5.78 14.76 14.20
N SER A 102 7.04 14.70 13.75
CA SER A 102 7.86 15.87 13.37
C SER A 102 7.31 16.74 12.23
N GLY A 103 6.26 16.29 11.54
CA GLY A 103 5.63 17.01 10.43
C GLY A 103 6.30 16.85 9.07
N VAL A 104 7.27 15.96 8.95
CA VAL A 104 7.95 15.68 7.66
C VAL A 104 6.96 15.32 6.57
N PHE A 105 5.96 14.47 6.89
CA PHE A 105 4.94 14.07 5.91
C PHE A 105 4.19 15.28 5.34
N GLU A 106 3.73 16.20 6.20
CA GLU A 106 2.97 17.38 5.77
C GLU A 106 3.78 18.25 4.83
N VAL A 107 5.07 18.48 5.12
CA VAL A 107 5.95 19.31 4.29
C VAL A 107 6.16 18.69 2.92
N ILE A 108 6.41 17.38 2.86
CA ILE A 108 6.58 16.66 1.59
C ILE A 108 5.26 16.65 0.80
N ALA A 109 4.14 16.41 1.49
CA ALA A 109 2.81 16.37 0.87
C ALA A 109 2.45 17.74 0.25
N ARG A 110 2.68 18.85 0.97
CA ARG A 110 2.48 20.21 0.45
C ARG A 110 3.33 20.46 -0.78
N HIS A 111 4.62 20.15 -0.71
CA HIS A 111 5.51 20.32 -1.85
C HIS A 111 5.04 19.56 -3.10
N VAL A 112 4.55 18.32 -2.93
CA VAL A 112 4.01 17.53 -4.05
C VAL A 112 2.76 18.18 -4.64
N ILE A 113 1.81 18.63 -3.81
CA ILE A 113 0.56 19.27 -4.28
C ILE A 113 0.85 20.61 -4.93
N ASP A 114 1.71 21.45 -4.33
CA ASP A 114 2.09 22.77 -4.88
C ASP A 114 2.75 22.65 -6.27
N ASN A 115 3.34 21.48 -6.57
CA ASN A 115 3.89 21.16 -7.89
C ASN A 115 2.90 20.35 -8.78
N GLY A 116 1.60 20.41 -8.50
CA GLY A 116 0.56 19.77 -9.32
C GLY A 116 0.45 18.25 -9.15
N GLY A 117 1.12 17.70 -8.16
CA GLY A 117 1.05 16.26 -7.82
C GLY A 117 -0.18 15.89 -6.98
N VAL A 118 -0.24 14.64 -6.56
CA VAL A 118 -1.28 14.12 -5.66
C VAL A 118 -0.65 13.32 -4.52
N VAL A 119 -1.38 13.23 -3.41
CA VAL A 119 -0.94 12.48 -2.23
C VAL A 119 -1.96 11.38 -1.92
N CYS A 120 -1.49 10.15 -1.73
CA CYS A 120 -2.31 9.04 -1.27
C CYS A 120 -1.86 8.61 0.12
N GLY A 121 -2.79 8.51 1.05
CA GLY A 121 -2.49 8.11 2.43
C GLY A 121 -3.75 7.68 3.18
N ALA A 122 -3.56 7.20 4.39
CA ALA A 122 -4.65 6.74 5.25
C ALA A 122 -5.45 7.91 5.83
N ALA A 123 -6.77 7.88 5.68
CA ALA A 123 -7.72 8.85 6.26
C ALA A 123 -8.91 8.12 6.90
N PHE A 124 -9.60 8.78 7.83
CA PHE A 124 -10.90 8.32 8.30
C PHE A 124 -11.99 8.72 7.30
N ASP A 125 -12.90 7.81 7.01
CA ASP A 125 -14.14 8.11 6.30
C ASP A 125 -15.23 8.63 7.29
N ALA A 126 -16.42 8.96 6.76
CA ALA A 126 -17.53 9.47 7.56
C ALA A 126 -18.04 8.47 8.62
N ASN A 127 -17.73 7.18 8.47
CA ASN A 127 -18.11 6.11 9.39
C ASN A 127 -16.94 5.68 10.31
N TRP A 128 -15.87 6.51 10.38
CA TRP A 128 -14.67 6.23 11.16
C TRP A 128 -13.87 5.00 10.71
N ASN A 129 -14.11 4.48 9.50
CA ASN A 129 -13.23 3.47 8.92
C ASN A 129 -11.98 4.12 8.34
N VAL A 130 -10.83 3.47 8.47
CA VAL A 130 -9.60 3.95 7.89
C VAL A 130 -9.46 3.41 6.46
N ARG A 131 -9.26 4.32 5.49
CA ARG A 131 -9.09 4.01 4.08
C ARG A 131 -7.93 4.78 3.48
N HIS A 132 -7.26 4.21 2.50
CA HIS A 132 -6.35 4.98 1.66
C HIS A 132 -7.14 5.85 0.69
N THR A 133 -6.87 7.15 0.75
CA THR A 133 -7.57 8.19 -0.03
C THR A 133 -6.55 9.01 -0.80
N ILE A 134 -6.90 9.43 -2.02
CA ILE A 134 -6.09 10.32 -2.85
C ILE A 134 -6.60 11.74 -2.62
N VAL A 135 -5.69 12.67 -2.33
CA VAL A 135 -5.96 14.10 -2.17
C VAL A 135 -5.06 14.91 -3.11
N ASP A 136 -5.56 16.03 -3.62
CA ASP A 136 -4.89 16.94 -4.53
C ASP A 136 -4.97 18.40 -4.09
N SER A 137 -5.48 18.67 -2.89
CA SER A 137 -5.54 19.99 -2.28
C SER A 137 -4.74 20.05 -0.98
N VAL A 138 -4.14 21.22 -0.72
CA VAL A 138 -3.38 21.47 0.51
C VAL A 138 -4.29 21.38 1.75
N ASP A 139 -5.55 21.77 1.62
CA ASP A 139 -6.51 21.72 2.73
C ASP A 139 -6.87 20.29 3.15
N ASP A 140 -6.78 19.33 2.23
CA ASP A 140 -7.11 17.93 2.49
C ASP A 140 -5.92 17.14 3.07
N ILE A 141 -4.69 17.68 3.03
CA ILE A 141 -3.52 17.04 3.66
C ILE A 141 -3.79 16.76 5.14
N LYS A 142 -4.55 17.62 5.82
CA LYS A 142 -4.91 17.44 7.23
C LYS A 142 -5.59 16.12 7.54
N LEU A 143 -6.33 15.53 6.57
CA LEU A 143 -6.98 14.23 6.72
C LEU A 143 -5.97 13.09 6.86
N LEU A 144 -4.77 13.29 6.30
CA LEU A 144 -3.70 12.30 6.23
C LEU A 144 -2.65 12.45 7.34
N CYS A 145 -2.57 13.61 7.99
CA CYS A 145 -1.47 13.97 8.90
C CYS A 145 -1.45 13.27 10.26
N THR A 146 -2.53 12.60 10.66
CA THR A 146 -2.61 11.92 11.97
C THR A 146 -2.37 10.43 11.84
N SER A 147 -1.74 9.81 12.85
CA SER A 147 -1.55 8.36 12.91
C SER A 147 -2.89 7.63 13.04
N LYS A 148 -3.07 6.57 12.28
CA LYS A 148 -4.20 5.66 12.36
C LYS A 148 -3.67 4.31 12.81
N TYR A 149 -4.00 3.90 14.03
CA TYR A 149 -3.47 2.68 14.66
C TYR A 149 -4.29 1.43 14.34
N VAL A 150 -4.95 1.43 13.19
CA VAL A 150 -5.70 0.30 12.63
C VAL A 150 -5.32 0.11 11.17
N GLN A 151 -5.56 -1.10 10.64
CA GLN A 151 -5.29 -1.38 9.24
C GLN A 151 -6.17 -0.52 8.33
N SER A 152 -5.55 0.14 7.36
CA SER A 152 -6.28 0.91 6.35
C SER A 152 -6.80 0.00 5.26
N PHE A 153 -8.06 0.15 4.90
CA PHE A 153 -8.64 -0.54 3.76
C PHE A 153 -8.11 0.04 2.45
N ILE A 154 -7.71 -0.85 1.55
CA ILE A 154 -7.24 -0.51 0.20
C ILE A 154 -8.32 -0.93 -0.80
N GLU A 155 -8.89 0.02 -1.53
CA GLU A 155 -9.86 -0.24 -2.59
C GLU A 155 -9.26 -1.13 -3.68
N GLU A 156 -10.10 -1.95 -4.31
CA GLU A 156 -9.67 -2.95 -5.32
C GLU A 156 -9.04 -2.34 -6.58
N ASP A 157 -9.25 -1.04 -6.82
CA ASP A 157 -8.72 -0.31 -7.96
C ASP A 157 -7.74 0.83 -7.58
N LEU A 158 -7.44 1.01 -6.31
CA LEU A 158 -6.60 2.11 -5.82
C LEU A 158 -5.25 2.15 -6.52
N TYR A 159 -4.54 1.03 -6.59
CA TYR A 159 -3.22 1.01 -7.24
C TYR A 159 -3.31 1.21 -8.75
N LYS A 160 -4.41 0.80 -9.38
CA LYS A 160 -4.66 1.09 -10.81
C LYS A 160 -4.88 2.59 -11.05
N LYS A 161 -5.64 3.26 -10.16
CA LYS A 161 -5.84 4.72 -10.18
C LYS A 161 -4.51 5.45 -9.99
N ILE A 162 -3.73 5.08 -8.97
CA ILE A 162 -2.41 5.65 -8.70
C ILE A 162 -1.49 5.47 -9.90
N TYR A 163 -1.42 4.28 -10.48
CA TYR A 163 -0.59 4.01 -11.66
C TYR A 163 -0.99 4.87 -12.85
N LYS A 164 -2.31 5.08 -13.08
CA LYS A 164 -2.78 5.96 -14.15
C LYS A 164 -2.37 7.42 -13.91
N ILE A 165 -2.54 7.92 -12.68
CA ILE A 165 -2.17 9.28 -12.32
C ILE A 165 -0.65 9.50 -12.43
N SER A 166 0.16 8.50 -12.03
CA SER A 166 1.62 8.60 -12.03
C SER A 166 2.26 8.72 -13.42
N LYS A 167 1.49 8.51 -14.49
CA LYS A 167 1.94 8.77 -15.85
C LYS A 167 2.02 10.25 -16.21
N GLU A 168 1.27 11.08 -15.50
CA GLU A 168 1.11 12.51 -15.80
C GLU A 168 1.52 13.41 -14.63
N LYS A 169 1.45 12.90 -13.40
CA LYS A 169 1.66 13.66 -12.17
C LYS A 169 2.57 12.93 -11.19
N ILE A 170 3.23 13.70 -10.34
CA ILE A 170 3.94 13.15 -9.18
C ILE A 170 2.90 12.58 -8.21
N VAL A 171 3.14 11.38 -7.70
CA VAL A 171 2.31 10.75 -6.68
C VAL A 171 3.17 10.47 -5.44
N LEU A 172 2.79 11.04 -4.31
CA LEU A 172 3.30 10.66 -3.00
C LEU A 172 2.39 9.58 -2.41
N PHE A 173 2.91 8.38 -2.19
CA PHE A 173 2.18 7.32 -1.49
C PHE A 173 2.73 7.15 -0.08
N ALA A 174 1.86 7.31 0.92
CA ALA A 174 2.19 7.11 2.33
C ALA A 174 1.51 5.85 2.86
N GLY A 175 2.31 4.90 3.29
CA GLY A 175 1.84 3.62 3.84
C GLY A 175 2.94 2.94 4.65
N THR A 176 2.60 1.83 5.29
CA THR A 176 3.59 0.95 5.93
C THR A 176 4.22 0.05 4.86
N PRO A 177 5.52 -0.25 4.97
CA PRO A 177 6.21 -1.15 4.06
C PRO A 177 5.71 -2.61 4.17
#